data_66ed0f9e02ed30cf9a6e0030c44f53d6
#
_entry.id   66ed0f9e02ed30cf9a6e0030c44f53d6
#
_cell.length_a   1.000
_cell.length_b   1.000
_cell.length_c   1.000
_cell.angle_alpha   90.00
_cell.angle_beta   90.00
_cell.angle_gamma   90.00
#
_symmetry.space_group_name_H-M   'P 1'
#
loop_
_entity.id
_entity.type
_entity.pdbx_description
1 polymer ?
#
loop_
_entity_poly.entity_id
_entity_poly.type
_entity_poly.pdbx_seq_one_letter_code
_entity_poly.pdbx_strand_id
1 'polypeptide(L)'
;MMINRKELMNTTKTYKHEDFGEIVVLVGGNGNVWFYGEELAECAGFSNPQNAVGEYVDKSDKKVIRRKHLSVEKTYTIVNIYGALSLVQSSKRTFARELYSWLARIDNENRPKLGDADTYVKAFVVRKLREKVSTLATELRCACKDRDKYKNLYSDLKKEKSNKDSKPKPNTKTKRKRCQQTSESVS
;
A
#
# COMPACT_ATOMS: atom_id res chain seq x y z
N MET A 1 9.43 7.94 20.23
CA MET A 1 8.67 9.21 20.18
C MET A 1 7.84 9.26 21.46
N MET A 2 8.25 10.10 22.44
CA MET A 2 7.57 10.17 23.73
C MET A 2 6.26 10.92 23.56
N ILE A 3 5.15 10.23 23.80
CA ILE A 3 3.80 10.80 23.74
C ILE A 3 3.67 11.80 24.89
N ASN A 4 3.38 13.04 24.53
CA ASN A 4 3.27 14.15 25.46
C ASN A 4 2.11 13.90 26.45
N ARG A 5 2.38 13.98 27.75
CA ARG A 5 1.42 13.70 28.85
C ARG A 5 0.10 14.52 28.79
N LYS A 6 0.07 15.60 28.01
CA LYS A 6 -1.12 16.43 27.78
C LYS A 6 -2.15 15.83 26.78
N GLU A 7 -1.77 14.84 25.96
CA GLU A 7 -2.73 14.15 25.07
C GLU A 7 -3.58 13.09 25.79
N LEU A 8 -3.32 12.81 27.06
CA LEU A 8 -3.90 11.70 27.83
C LEU A 8 -5.14 12.06 28.65
N MET A 9 -5.74 13.24 28.49
CA MET A 9 -7.09 13.46 29.01
C MET A 9 -8.12 12.98 27.98
N ASN A 10 -8.11 11.69 27.70
CA ASN A 10 -9.11 11.07 26.85
C ASN A 10 -10.38 10.81 27.68
N THR A 11 -11.46 11.46 27.31
CA THR A 11 -12.77 11.17 27.87
C THR A 11 -13.30 9.92 27.17
N THR A 12 -13.74 8.94 27.94
CA THR A 12 -14.40 7.75 27.42
C THR A 12 -15.89 8.05 27.25
N LYS A 13 -16.45 7.81 26.08
CA LYS A 13 -17.88 7.90 25.79
C LYS A 13 -18.38 6.58 25.23
N THR A 14 -19.60 6.23 25.55
CA THR A 14 -20.26 5.02 25.08
C THR A 14 -21.43 5.41 24.19
N TYR A 15 -21.50 4.80 23.01
CA TYR A 15 -22.57 4.98 22.04
C TYR A 15 -23.31 3.67 21.82
N LYS A 16 -24.64 3.70 21.76
CA LYS A 16 -25.50 2.53 21.56
C LYS A 16 -26.24 2.64 20.24
N HIS A 17 -26.37 1.53 19.55
CA HIS A 17 -27.15 1.39 18.33
C HIS A 17 -27.97 0.09 18.41
N GLU A 18 -29.17 0.13 17.89
CA GLU A 18 -30.10 -1.00 17.95
C GLU A 18 -29.52 -2.26 17.23
N ASP A 19 -28.90 -2.06 16.06
CA ASP A 19 -28.39 -3.15 15.23
C ASP A 19 -26.93 -3.49 15.50
N PHE A 20 -26.10 -2.55 15.96
CA PHE A 20 -24.66 -2.70 16.11
C PHE A 20 -24.18 -2.86 17.55
N GLY A 21 -25.10 -2.76 18.51
CA GLY A 21 -24.79 -2.87 19.92
C GLY A 21 -24.14 -1.61 20.48
N GLU A 22 -23.14 -1.79 21.33
CA GLU A 22 -22.50 -0.73 22.08
C GLU A 22 -21.04 -0.58 21.66
N ILE A 23 -20.62 0.65 21.36
CA ILE A 23 -19.24 0.99 21.06
C ILE A 23 -18.71 2.02 22.04
N VAL A 24 -17.54 1.71 22.59
CA VAL A 24 -16.81 2.63 23.46
C VAL A 24 -15.79 3.40 22.63
N VAL A 25 -15.78 4.71 22.79
CA VAL A 25 -14.84 5.60 22.08
C VAL A 25 -14.01 6.43 23.07
N LEU A 26 -12.81 6.77 22.64
CA LEU A 26 -11.93 7.68 23.34
C LEU A 26 -11.90 9.01 22.61
N VAL A 27 -12.27 10.07 23.30
CA VAL A 27 -12.21 11.44 22.75
C VAL A 27 -11.01 12.15 23.35
N GLY A 28 -10.04 12.48 22.52
CA GLY A 28 -8.85 13.24 22.92
C GLY A 28 -9.18 14.71 23.18
N GLY A 29 -8.35 15.41 23.93
CA GLY A 29 -8.52 16.83 24.25
C GLY A 29 -8.56 17.76 23.03
N ASN A 30 -8.11 17.30 21.86
CA ASN A 30 -8.19 17.99 20.57
C ASN A 30 -9.42 17.61 19.75
N GLY A 31 -10.38 16.87 20.32
CA GLY A 31 -11.57 16.38 19.64
C GLY A 31 -11.33 15.18 18.72
N ASN A 32 -10.14 14.59 18.69
CA ASN A 32 -9.87 13.37 17.94
C ASN A 32 -10.57 12.18 18.57
N VAL A 33 -11.35 11.45 17.79
CA VAL A 33 -12.05 10.24 18.20
C VAL A 33 -11.25 9.01 17.86
N TRP A 34 -11.16 8.09 18.81
CA TRP A 34 -10.50 6.80 18.67
C TRP A 34 -11.45 5.70 19.09
N PHE A 35 -11.57 4.68 18.25
CA PHE A 35 -12.39 3.49 18.49
C PHE A 35 -11.53 2.34 18.98
N TYR A 36 -12.05 1.49 19.84
CA TYR A 36 -11.39 0.23 20.17
C TYR A 36 -11.48 -0.71 18.98
N GLY A 37 -10.32 -1.07 18.41
CA GLY A 37 -10.25 -1.79 17.15
C GLY A 37 -10.87 -3.19 17.21
N GLU A 38 -10.66 -3.91 18.30
CA GLU A 38 -11.20 -5.26 18.49
C GLU A 38 -12.73 -5.21 18.61
N GLU A 39 -13.27 -4.33 19.46
CA GLU A 39 -14.72 -4.15 19.62
C GLU A 39 -15.40 -3.77 18.29
N LEU A 40 -14.78 -2.87 17.55
CA LEU A 40 -15.27 -2.46 16.25
C LEU A 40 -15.24 -3.60 15.22
N ALA A 41 -14.20 -4.43 15.24
CA ALA A 41 -14.10 -5.59 14.36
C ALA A 41 -15.17 -6.65 14.68
N GLU A 42 -15.50 -6.83 15.96
CA GLU A 42 -16.62 -7.67 16.39
C GLU A 42 -17.96 -7.13 15.86
N CYS A 43 -18.22 -5.85 16.02
CA CYS A 43 -19.40 -5.19 15.46
C CYS A 43 -19.46 -5.34 13.93
N ALA A 44 -18.34 -5.22 13.25
CA ALA A 44 -18.24 -5.44 11.81
C ALA A 44 -18.37 -6.92 11.40
N GLY A 45 -18.40 -7.85 12.37
CA GLY A 45 -18.67 -9.27 12.18
C GLY A 45 -17.45 -10.10 11.79
N PHE A 46 -16.27 -9.67 12.14
CA PHE A 46 -15.07 -10.50 11.96
C PHE A 46 -14.98 -11.59 13.03
N SER A 47 -14.69 -12.80 12.61
CA SER A 47 -14.52 -13.96 13.51
C SER A 47 -13.21 -13.89 14.31
N ASN A 48 -12.22 -13.18 13.81
CA ASN A 48 -10.95 -12.92 14.51
C ASN A 48 -10.66 -11.41 14.52
N PRO A 49 -11.20 -10.66 15.49
CA PRO A 49 -11.12 -9.21 15.58
C PRO A 49 -9.69 -8.67 15.60
N GLN A 50 -8.82 -9.31 16.38
CA GLN A 50 -7.43 -8.87 16.53
C GLN A 50 -6.65 -8.97 15.22
N ASN A 51 -6.81 -10.08 14.49
CA ASN A 51 -6.18 -10.25 13.18
C ASN A 51 -6.75 -9.27 12.15
N ALA A 52 -8.06 -9.05 12.15
CA ALA A 52 -8.71 -8.10 11.26
C ALA A 52 -8.14 -6.68 11.42
N VAL A 53 -7.97 -6.22 12.64
CA VAL A 53 -7.33 -4.90 12.92
C VAL A 53 -5.88 -4.89 12.44
N GLY A 54 -5.18 -6.02 12.56
CA GLY A 54 -3.80 -6.17 12.08
C GLY A 54 -3.69 -6.00 10.58
N GLU A 55 -4.57 -6.64 9.84
CA GLU A 55 -4.56 -6.82 8.39
C GLU A 55 -5.16 -5.62 7.64
N TYR A 56 -6.34 -5.15 8.08
CA TYR A 56 -7.13 -4.16 7.32
C TYR A 56 -6.91 -2.72 7.75
N VAL A 57 -6.23 -2.46 8.87
CA VAL A 57 -5.96 -1.10 9.35
C VAL A 57 -4.50 -0.73 9.15
N ASP A 58 -4.26 0.38 8.46
CA ASP A 58 -2.91 0.90 8.25
C ASP A 58 -2.23 1.29 9.57
N LYS A 59 -0.90 1.17 9.61
CA LYS A 59 -0.11 1.53 10.81
C LYS A 59 -0.28 2.99 11.23
N SER A 60 -0.54 3.90 10.29
CA SER A 60 -0.80 5.32 10.53
C SER A 60 -2.14 5.59 11.22
N ASP A 61 -3.10 4.68 11.07
CA ASP A 61 -4.48 4.83 11.53
C ASP A 61 -4.77 4.06 12.81
N LYS A 62 -3.80 3.36 13.34
CA LYS A 62 -3.91 2.64 14.61
C LYS A 62 -2.82 3.04 15.61
N LYS A 63 -3.15 2.96 16.87
CA LYS A 63 -2.24 3.17 18.01
C LYS A 63 -2.48 2.11 19.05
N VAL A 64 -1.44 1.78 19.79
CA VAL A 64 -1.51 0.86 20.93
C VAL A 64 -1.49 1.70 22.20
N ILE A 65 -2.47 1.49 23.05
CA ILE A 65 -2.56 2.13 24.37
C ILE A 65 -2.55 1.08 25.48
N ARG A 66 -2.00 1.44 26.63
CA ARG A 66 -2.05 0.64 27.84
C ARG A 66 -2.99 1.30 28.83
N ARG A 67 -3.94 0.55 29.34
CA ARG A 67 -4.85 1.00 30.39
C ARG A 67 -4.80 0.06 31.59
N LYS A 68 -4.71 0.64 32.76
CA LYS A 68 -4.81 -0.10 34.02
C LYS A 68 -6.27 -0.15 34.44
N HIS A 69 -6.80 -1.34 34.57
CA HIS A 69 -8.13 -1.58 35.11
C HIS A 69 -8.00 -2.54 36.28
N LEU A 70 -8.44 -2.12 37.50
CA LEU A 70 -8.43 -2.94 38.73
C LEU A 70 -7.08 -3.68 38.98
N SER A 71 -5.96 -3.02 38.91
CA SER A 71 -4.61 -3.59 39.08
C SER A 71 -4.03 -4.42 37.93
N VAL A 72 -4.81 -4.70 36.88
CA VAL A 72 -4.35 -5.38 35.68
C VAL A 72 -4.10 -4.36 34.57
N GLU A 73 -2.90 -4.38 33.99
CA GLU A 73 -2.56 -3.58 32.83
C GLU A 73 -2.96 -4.34 31.56
N LYS A 74 -3.87 -3.78 30.80
CA LYS A 74 -4.31 -4.35 29.51
C LYS A 74 -3.92 -3.44 28.35
N THR A 75 -3.45 -4.05 27.29
CA THR A 75 -3.08 -3.37 26.03
C THR A 75 -4.25 -3.40 25.06
N TYR A 76 -4.58 -2.24 24.50
CA TYR A 76 -5.66 -2.11 23.52
C TYR A 76 -5.13 -1.49 22.24
N THR A 77 -5.57 -1.98 21.10
CA THR A 77 -5.37 -1.33 19.82
C THR A 77 -6.55 -0.40 19.54
N ILE A 78 -6.27 0.89 19.40
CA ILE A 78 -7.28 1.89 19.04
C ILE A 78 -7.05 2.36 17.60
N VAL A 79 -8.13 2.67 16.91
CA VAL A 79 -8.13 3.10 15.51
C VAL A 79 -8.83 4.44 15.36
N ASN A 80 -8.33 5.29 14.47
CA ASN A 80 -9.01 6.55 14.13
C ASN A 80 -10.18 6.26 13.16
N ILE A 81 -10.93 7.31 12.78
CA ILE A 81 -12.06 7.16 11.86
C ILE A 81 -11.66 6.51 10.52
N TYR A 82 -10.49 6.80 9.97
CA TYR A 82 -10.03 6.21 8.70
C TYR A 82 -9.74 4.72 8.84
N GLY A 83 -9.10 4.31 9.94
CA GLY A 83 -8.88 2.90 10.26
C GLY A 83 -10.19 2.17 10.52
N ALA A 84 -11.13 2.80 11.23
CA ALA A 84 -12.47 2.27 11.44
C ALA A 84 -13.22 2.03 10.13
N LEU A 85 -13.15 3.00 9.22
CA LEU A 85 -13.78 2.88 7.89
C LEU A 85 -13.10 1.80 7.03
N SER A 86 -11.78 1.68 7.07
CA SER A 86 -11.06 0.59 6.36
C SER A 86 -11.52 -0.78 6.84
N LEU A 87 -11.67 -0.94 8.15
CA LEU A 87 -12.12 -2.19 8.77
C LEU A 87 -13.56 -2.54 8.35
N VAL A 88 -14.48 -1.59 8.46
CA VAL A 88 -15.88 -1.77 8.07
C VAL A 88 -16.01 -2.08 6.57
N GLN A 89 -15.25 -1.40 5.72
CA GLN A 89 -15.24 -1.64 4.27
C GLN A 89 -14.75 -3.05 3.91
N SER A 90 -13.85 -3.61 4.69
CA SER A 90 -13.33 -4.96 4.50
C SER A 90 -14.28 -6.04 5.03
N SER A 91 -15.31 -5.64 5.77
CA SER A 91 -16.39 -6.52 6.23
C SER A 91 -17.23 -7.00 5.06
N LYS A 92 -17.63 -8.27 5.09
CA LYS A 92 -18.54 -8.87 4.09
C LYS A 92 -20.03 -8.65 4.41
N ARG A 93 -20.33 -7.85 5.44
CA ARG A 93 -21.71 -7.66 5.90
C ARG A 93 -22.45 -6.61 5.07
N THR A 94 -23.75 -6.84 4.88
CA THR A 94 -24.62 -5.96 4.09
C THR A 94 -24.86 -4.58 4.73
N PHE A 95 -24.73 -4.50 6.04
CA PHE A 95 -24.95 -3.26 6.82
C PHE A 95 -23.68 -2.37 6.95
N ALA A 96 -22.64 -2.65 6.19
CA ALA A 96 -21.42 -1.85 6.26
C ALA A 96 -21.67 -0.35 6.06
N ARG A 97 -22.64 0.03 5.20
CA ARG A 97 -22.98 1.42 4.92
C ARG A 97 -23.62 2.11 6.12
N GLU A 98 -24.54 1.45 6.81
CA GLU A 98 -25.19 1.97 8.00
C GLU A 98 -24.19 2.14 9.14
N LEU A 99 -23.33 1.17 9.35
CA LEU A 99 -22.24 1.24 10.32
C LEU A 99 -21.29 2.41 10.00
N TYR A 100 -20.94 2.61 8.74
CA TYR A 100 -20.19 3.78 8.27
C TYR A 100 -20.84 5.10 8.72
N SER A 101 -22.11 5.25 8.41
CA SER A 101 -22.84 6.47 8.71
C SER A 101 -22.90 6.74 10.21
N TRP A 102 -23.05 5.68 11.00
CA TRP A 102 -23.07 5.80 12.46
C TRP A 102 -21.71 6.20 13.02
N LEU A 103 -20.62 5.56 12.62
CA LEU A 103 -19.27 5.91 13.07
C LEU A 103 -18.89 7.34 12.69
N ALA A 104 -19.23 7.77 11.48
CA ALA A 104 -18.99 9.13 11.03
C ALA A 104 -19.79 10.15 11.83
N ARG A 105 -21.02 9.83 12.25
CA ARG A 105 -21.84 10.66 13.13
C ARG A 105 -21.19 10.80 14.50
N ILE A 106 -20.72 9.70 15.09
CA ILE A 106 -20.00 9.71 16.38
C ILE A 106 -18.77 10.62 16.31
N ASP A 107 -17.97 10.49 15.26
CA ASP A 107 -16.80 11.34 15.09
C ASP A 107 -17.18 12.81 14.91
N ASN A 108 -18.22 13.11 14.12
CA ASN A 108 -18.70 14.47 13.87
C ASN A 108 -19.27 15.14 15.14
N GLU A 109 -20.01 14.41 15.98
CA GLU A 109 -20.51 14.92 17.26
C GLU A 109 -19.38 15.39 18.18
N ASN A 110 -18.23 14.73 18.13
CA ASN A 110 -17.09 15.10 18.93
C ASN A 110 -16.18 16.14 18.25
N ARG A 111 -16.33 16.31 16.94
CA ARG A 111 -15.64 17.30 16.10
C ARG A 111 -16.62 18.15 15.30
N PRO A 112 -17.38 19.04 15.93
CA PRO A 112 -18.47 19.78 15.27
C PRO A 112 -18.04 20.66 14.08
N LYS A 113 -16.74 20.87 13.87
CA LYS A 113 -16.19 21.65 12.74
C LYS A 113 -15.86 20.79 11.51
N LEU A 114 -15.96 19.50 11.60
CA LEU A 114 -15.65 18.57 10.52
C LEU A 114 -16.97 18.01 9.96
N GLY A 115 -17.42 18.46 8.84
CA GLY A 115 -18.58 18.07 8.04
C GLY A 115 -19.40 16.81 8.44
N ASP A 116 -20.31 16.44 7.60
CA ASP A 116 -21.18 15.28 7.78
C ASP A 116 -20.51 13.94 7.41
N ALA A 117 -21.23 12.84 7.55
CA ALA A 117 -20.74 11.50 7.24
C ALA A 117 -20.19 11.37 5.80
N ASP A 118 -20.82 12.04 4.84
CA ASP A 118 -20.39 12.06 3.44
C ASP A 118 -18.99 12.67 3.28
N THR A 119 -18.66 13.68 4.08
CA THR A 119 -17.33 14.32 4.06
C THR A 119 -16.23 13.33 4.44
N TYR A 120 -16.46 12.48 5.44
CA TYR A 120 -15.49 11.45 5.84
C TYR A 120 -15.32 10.38 4.78
N VAL A 121 -16.42 9.90 4.23
CA VAL A 121 -16.38 8.89 3.16
C VAL A 121 -15.61 9.43 1.96
N LYS A 122 -15.90 10.67 1.54
CA LYS A 122 -15.17 11.34 0.44
C LYS A 122 -13.70 11.49 0.75
N ALA A 123 -13.33 11.96 1.95
CA ALA A 123 -11.94 12.13 2.38
C ALA A 123 -11.19 10.78 2.41
N PHE A 124 -11.82 9.73 2.91
CA PHE A 124 -11.27 8.38 2.94
C PHE A 124 -11.01 7.84 1.53
N VAL A 125 -11.99 7.94 0.64
CA VAL A 125 -11.87 7.51 -0.76
C VAL A 125 -10.76 8.27 -1.47
N VAL A 126 -10.69 9.60 -1.30
CA VAL A 126 -9.63 10.43 -1.88
C VAL A 126 -8.24 10.00 -1.38
N ARG A 127 -8.11 9.70 -0.09
CA ARG A 127 -6.83 9.21 0.46
C ARG A 127 -6.43 7.88 -0.18
N LYS A 128 -7.32 6.90 -0.23
CA LYS A 128 -7.04 5.58 -0.84
C LYS A 128 -6.72 5.68 -2.33
N LEU A 129 -7.40 6.57 -3.06
CA LEU A 129 -7.08 6.85 -4.45
C LEU A 129 -5.69 7.47 -4.61
N ARG A 130 -5.30 8.41 -3.76
CA ARG A 130 -3.96 9.01 -3.78
C ARG A 130 -2.86 7.99 -3.52
N GLU A 131 -3.05 7.10 -2.54
CA GLU A 131 -2.12 6.00 -2.27
C GLU A 131 -1.95 5.11 -3.50
N LYS A 132 -3.07 4.68 -4.11
CA LYS A 132 -3.06 3.85 -5.33
C LYS A 132 -2.39 4.54 -6.51
N VAL A 133 -2.67 5.82 -6.73
CA VAL A 133 -2.01 6.64 -7.76
C VAL A 133 -0.50 6.73 -7.52
N SER A 134 -0.07 6.93 -6.27
CA SER A 134 1.36 6.97 -5.91
C SER A 134 2.05 5.65 -6.20
N THR A 135 1.43 4.52 -5.87
CA THR A 135 1.97 3.18 -6.17
C THR A 135 2.11 2.97 -7.67
N LEU A 136 1.05 3.24 -8.44
CA LEU A 136 1.05 3.11 -9.89
C LEU A 136 2.09 4.04 -10.56
N ALA A 137 2.26 5.26 -10.06
CA ALA A 137 3.27 6.19 -10.54
C ALA A 137 4.70 5.66 -10.31
N THR A 138 4.92 4.97 -9.19
CA THR A 138 6.21 4.32 -8.90
C THR A 138 6.48 3.14 -9.82
N GLU A 139 5.48 2.29 -10.04
CA GLU A 139 5.55 1.16 -10.98
C GLU A 139 5.83 1.62 -12.41
N LEU A 140 5.12 2.65 -12.88
CA LEU A 140 5.35 3.26 -14.19
C LEU A 140 6.77 3.82 -14.33
N ARG A 141 7.29 4.45 -13.27
CA ARG A 141 8.65 4.98 -13.29
C ARG A 141 9.70 3.88 -13.40
N CYS A 142 9.48 2.74 -12.72
CA CYS A 142 10.32 1.56 -12.84
C CYS A 142 10.26 0.98 -14.27
N ALA A 143 9.07 0.77 -14.81
CA ALA A 143 8.88 0.27 -16.17
C ALA A 143 9.50 1.18 -17.25
N CYS A 144 9.44 2.51 -17.07
CA CYS A 144 10.11 3.45 -17.97
C CYS A 144 11.64 3.31 -17.92
N LYS A 145 12.23 3.14 -16.74
CA LYS A 145 13.68 2.90 -16.61
C LYS A 145 14.12 1.62 -17.30
N ASP A 146 13.35 0.55 -17.16
CA ASP A 146 13.63 -0.71 -17.83
C ASP A 146 13.54 -0.58 -19.34
N ARG A 147 12.51 0.08 -19.86
CA ARG A 147 12.38 0.38 -21.29
C ARG A 147 13.59 1.14 -21.84
N ASP A 148 14.06 2.15 -21.11
CA ASP A 148 15.20 2.97 -21.55
C ASP A 148 16.50 2.15 -21.50
N LYS A 149 16.65 1.26 -20.51
CA LYS A 149 17.76 0.28 -20.45
C LYS A 149 17.75 -0.64 -21.68
N TYR A 150 16.59 -1.18 -22.05
CA TYR A 150 16.50 -2.03 -23.25
C TYR A 150 16.75 -1.27 -24.55
N LYS A 151 16.32 -0.02 -24.67
CA LYS A 151 16.63 0.83 -25.84
C LYS A 151 18.14 1.05 -25.98
N ASN A 152 18.83 1.34 -24.88
CA ASN A 152 20.27 1.53 -24.89
C ASN A 152 20.98 0.24 -25.31
N LEU A 153 20.63 -0.90 -24.72
CA LEU A 153 21.19 -2.20 -25.08
C LEU A 153 20.97 -2.53 -26.57
N TYR A 154 19.78 -2.28 -27.10
CA TYR A 154 19.47 -2.48 -28.51
C TYR A 154 20.32 -1.58 -29.42
N SER A 155 20.51 -0.32 -29.05
CA SER A 155 21.38 0.61 -29.80
C SER A 155 22.83 0.15 -29.85
N ASP A 156 23.34 -0.37 -28.74
CA ASP A 156 24.72 -0.87 -28.64
C ASP A 156 24.91 -2.15 -29.45
N LEU A 157 23.96 -3.07 -29.42
CA LEU A 157 23.98 -4.27 -30.26
C LEU A 157 23.93 -3.93 -31.77
N LYS A 158 23.19 -2.88 -32.13
CA LYS A 158 23.14 -2.39 -33.53
C LYS A 158 24.47 -1.82 -33.99
N LYS A 159 25.17 -1.07 -33.10
CA LYS A 159 26.53 -0.56 -33.38
C LYS A 159 27.55 -1.68 -33.52
N GLU A 160 27.50 -2.72 -32.68
CA GLU A 160 28.38 -3.87 -32.77
C GLU A 160 28.18 -4.65 -34.08
N LYS A 161 26.95 -4.82 -34.54
CA LYS A 161 26.68 -5.47 -35.86
C LYS A 161 27.25 -4.64 -36.99
N SER A 162 27.03 -3.32 -37.02
CA SER A 162 27.57 -2.46 -38.08
C SER A 162 29.11 -2.46 -38.12
N ASN A 163 29.76 -2.55 -36.95
CA ASN A 163 31.25 -2.66 -36.85
C ASN A 163 31.77 -4.03 -37.31
N LYS A 164 31.00 -5.11 -37.19
CA LYS A 164 31.40 -6.45 -37.69
C LYS A 164 31.25 -6.52 -39.22
N ASP A 165 30.26 -5.88 -39.77
CA ASP A 165 30.03 -5.85 -41.22
C ASP A 165 31.02 -4.93 -41.95
N SER A 166 31.62 -3.96 -41.27
CA SER A 166 32.64 -3.05 -41.84
C SER A 166 34.08 -3.56 -41.75
N LYS A 167 34.34 -4.75 -41.14
CA LYS A 167 35.68 -5.35 -41.25
C LYS A 167 35.95 -5.87 -42.65
N PRO A 168 37.02 -5.44 -43.33
CA PRO A 168 37.33 -5.90 -44.67
C PRO A 168 37.60 -7.42 -44.61
N LYS A 169 36.95 -8.15 -45.54
CA LYS A 169 37.19 -9.60 -45.69
C LYS A 169 38.66 -9.83 -45.91
N PRO A 170 39.31 -10.83 -45.25
CA PRO A 170 40.70 -11.14 -45.45
C PRO A 170 40.92 -11.53 -46.91
N ASN A 171 41.83 -10.82 -47.59
CA ASN A 171 42.16 -10.99 -49.00
C ASN A 171 42.84 -12.32 -49.20
N THR A 172 42.13 -13.38 -49.52
CA THR A 172 42.63 -14.69 -49.86
C THR A 172 43.27 -14.62 -51.26
N LYS A 173 44.50 -14.10 -51.37
CA LYS A 173 45.29 -14.30 -52.57
C LYS A 173 45.68 -15.78 -52.59
N THR A 174 44.92 -16.56 -53.36
CA THR A 174 45.25 -17.93 -53.72
C THR A 174 46.53 -17.90 -54.54
N LYS A 175 47.64 -18.33 -53.99
CA LYS A 175 48.85 -18.69 -54.73
C LYS A 175 48.53 -19.90 -55.60
N ARG A 176 48.24 -19.66 -56.87
CA ARG A 176 48.29 -20.72 -57.92
C ARG A 176 49.73 -21.18 -58.05
N LYS A 177 50.08 -22.31 -57.49
CA LYS A 177 51.29 -23.05 -57.85
C LYS A 177 51.09 -23.64 -59.24
N ARG A 178 51.92 -23.16 -60.14
CA ARG A 178 52.08 -23.62 -61.53
C ARG A 178 52.75 -25.00 -61.44
N CYS A 179 52.03 -26.07 -61.79
CA CYS A 179 52.61 -27.40 -61.98
C CYS A 179 53.29 -27.38 -63.33
N GLN A 180 54.66 -27.45 -63.32
CA GLN A 180 55.44 -27.72 -64.51
C GLN A 180 55.43 -29.22 -64.74
N GLN A 181 55.08 -29.63 -65.93
CA GLN A 181 55.27 -30.94 -66.51
C GLN A 181 56.75 -31.15 -66.76
N THR A 182 57.32 -32.24 -66.29
CA THR A 182 58.50 -32.82 -66.86
C THR A 182 58.12 -34.18 -67.40
N SER A 183 58.19 -34.25 -68.74
CA SER A 183 58.27 -35.46 -69.55
C SER A 183 59.70 -35.96 -69.56
N GLU A 184 59.87 -37.20 -69.37
CA GLU A 184 61.01 -38.05 -69.84
C GLU A 184 60.62 -39.49 -69.49
N SER A 185 60.29 -40.36 -70.39
CA SER A 185 60.96 -41.16 -71.43
C SER A 185 61.91 -42.21 -70.80
N VAL A 186 61.69 -43.38 -71.32
CA VAL A 186 62.65 -44.49 -71.58
C VAL A 186 62.50 -45.73 -70.65
N SER A 187 62.14 -46.73 -71.28
CA SER A 187 62.53 -48.10 -71.70
C SER A 187 61.59 -49.14 -71.21
#